data_075961332127920d4b83d4c825be3b81
#
_entry.id   075961332127920d4b83d4c825be3b81
#
_cell.length_a   1.000
_cell.length_b   1.000
_cell.length_c   1.000
_cell.angle_alpha   90.00
_cell.angle_beta   90.00
_cell.angle_gamma   90.00
#
_symmetry.space_group_name_H-M   'P 1'
#
loop_
_entity.id
_entity.type
_entity.pdbx_description
1 polymer ?
#
loop_
_entity_poly.entity_id
_entity_poly.type
_entity_poly.pdbx_seq_one_letter_code
_entity_poly.pdbx_strand_id
1 'polypeptide(L)'
;MLEILSIVFVNSLLIISSVVSELCIDPLGVEDGTIPDEQLSASSEYNSDLGAHRGRLNTKADSGGNGAWCSKTNDEYQWIQVDLGKLHKVHGVITQVRNNRLHWVTSYDIFYSVGGNLFQPIRNSDYQVTKFQGNSNQDTAVTNIFPDPVYAQFVRIHPIDWHDRICLRFEVLGCSKELCIDPLGVEDGTIPDEQLSASSEYSSNCLAHRGRLNTEAGAGAWCSKTSDQYQWIQVDLGKLHKVQGVITQGRNNQRLQWVTSYEIFYSVDGNLFLPTRKSDYQVTNLKFTFRLCDKILLENIFSEPFFEQFVRIHPSD
;
A
#
# COMPACT_ATOMS: atom_id res chain seq x y z
N MET A 1 -69.18 -13.57 -1.84
CA MET A 1 -68.37 -12.58 -1.11
C MET A 1 -66.91 -12.77 -1.58
N LEU A 2 -66.51 -11.96 -2.55
CA LEU A 2 -65.12 -11.98 -3.05
C LEU A 2 -64.32 -10.98 -2.23
N GLU A 3 -63.30 -11.45 -1.52
CA GLU A 3 -62.29 -10.56 -0.91
C GLU A 3 -61.25 -10.17 -1.97
N ILE A 4 -61.20 -8.87 -2.22
CA ILE A 4 -60.22 -8.25 -3.11
C ILE A 4 -58.94 -7.99 -2.30
N LEU A 5 -57.88 -8.74 -2.61
CA LEU A 5 -56.53 -8.51 -2.07
C LEU A 5 -55.86 -7.39 -2.87
N SER A 6 -55.73 -6.21 -2.28
CA SER A 6 -54.99 -5.09 -2.88
C SER A 6 -53.52 -5.28 -2.65
N ILE A 7 -52.78 -5.65 -3.72
CA ILE A 7 -51.32 -5.67 -3.71
C ILE A 7 -50.80 -4.26 -4.00
N VAL A 8 -50.26 -3.62 -3.00
CA VAL A 8 -49.52 -2.34 -3.16
C VAL A 8 -48.11 -2.65 -3.63
N PHE A 9 -47.82 -2.38 -4.90
CA PHE A 9 -46.46 -2.36 -5.39
C PHE A 9 -45.79 -1.08 -4.90
N VAL A 10 -44.93 -1.20 -3.89
CA VAL A 10 -43.96 -0.16 -3.54
C VAL A 10 -42.83 -0.26 -4.55
N ASN A 11 -42.75 0.69 -5.47
CA ASN A 11 -41.58 0.86 -6.32
C ASN A 11 -40.37 1.26 -5.44
N SER A 12 -39.65 0.26 -4.93
CA SER A 12 -38.33 0.45 -4.39
C SER A 12 -37.39 0.71 -5.56
N LEU A 13 -37.11 1.98 -5.82
CA LEU A 13 -35.96 2.37 -6.63
C LEU A 13 -34.73 1.89 -5.87
N LEU A 14 -34.23 0.71 -6.20
CA LEU A 14 -32.90 0.29 -5.84
C LEU A 14 -31.92 1.23 -6.58
N ILE A 15 -31.53 2.30 -5.91
CA ILE A 15 -30.35 3.04 -6.29
C ILE A 15 -29.19 2.08 -5.99
N ILE A 16 -28.85 1.27 -6.99
CA ILE A 16 -27.56 0.61 -7.04
C ILE A 16 -26.56 1.74 -7.27
N SER A 17 -26.13 2.36 -6.20
CA SER A 17 -24.91 3.14 -6.19
C SER A 17 -23.79 2.18 -6.50
N SER A 18 -23.53 1.97 -7.81
CA SER A 18 -22.27 1.41 -8.23
C SER A 18 -21.20 2.34 -7.67
N VAL A 19 -20.49 1.91 -6.64
CA VAL A 19 -19.24 2.51 -6.24
C VAL A 19 -18.28 2.21 -7.40
N VAL A 20 -18.37 3.06 -8.43
CA VAL A 20 -17.29 3.14 -9.42
C VAL A 20 -16.13 3.63 -8.58
N SER A 21 -15.19 2.74 -8.30
CA SER A 21 -13.88 3.11 -7.77
C SER A 21 -13.34 4.17 -8.71
N GLU A 22 -13.39 5.43 -8.29
CA GLU A 22 -12.94 6.54 -9.11
C GLU A 22 -11.46 6.29 -9.42
N LEU A 23 -11.16 6.04 -10.68
CA LEU A 23 -9.79 5.81 -11.14
C LEU A 23 -9.04 7.13 -11.00
N CYS A 24 -8.33 7.30 -9.89
CA CYS A 24 -7.48 8.47 -9.65
C CYS A 24 -6.18 8.27 -10.42
N ILE A 25 -6.00 9.02 -11.48
CA ILE A 25 -4.78 9.04 -12.31
C ILE A 25 -4.17 10.44 -12.38
N ASP A 26 -4.33 11.22 -11.32
CA ASP A 26 -3.71 12.54 -11.22
C ASP A 26 -2.18 12.41 -11.10
N PRO A 27 -1.39 13.31 -11.69
CA PRO A 27 0.03 13.41 -11.42
C PRO A 27 0.28 13.67 -9.93
N LEU A 28 1.26 12.98 -9.34
CA LEU A 28 1.59 13.12 -7.92
C LEU A 28 2.71 14.13 -7.64
N GLY A 29 3.20 14.84 -8.67
CA GLY A 29 4.06 16.00 -8.51
C GLY A 29 5.54 15.79 -8.82
N VAL A 30 5.89 14.73 -9.56
CA VAL A 30 7.26 14.57 -10.06
C VAL A 30 7.54 15.59 -11.15
N GLU A 31 6.60 15.80 -12.10
CA GLU A 31 6.76 16.70 -13.24
C GLU A 31 6.85 18.15 -12.80
N ASP A 32 5.91 18.62 -11.99
CA ASP A 32 5.75 20.05 -11.66
C ASP A 32 6.69 20.54 -10.53
N GLY A 33 7.47 19.63 -9.94
CA GLY A 33 8.40 19.94 -8.85
C GLY A 33 7.75 20.06 -7.47
N THR A 34 6.47 19.72 -7.31
CA THR A 34 5.82 19.59 -5.99
C THR A 34 6.60 18.62 -5.10
N ILE A 35 7.13 17.53 -5.68
CA ILE A 35 8.11 16.66 -5.04
C ILE A 35 9.50 17.27 -5.24
N PRO A 36 10.23 17.65 -4.18
CA PRO A 36 11.54 18.28 -4.29
C PRO A 36 12.63 17.32 -4.79
N ASP A 37 13.77 17.87 -5.26
CA ASP A 37 14.85 17.11 -5.88
C ASP A 37 15.47 16.06 -4.94
N GLU A 38 15.53 16.34 -3.64
CA GLU A 38 16.07 15.46 -2.61
C GLU A 38 15.25 14.17 -2.43
N GLN A 39 14.00 14.16 -2.89
CA GLN A 39 13.13 13.00 -2.89
C GLN A 39 13.25 12.13 -4.15
N LEU A 40 14.05 12.54 -5.12
CA LEU A 40 14.40 11.75 -6.29
C LEU A 40 15.81 11.15 -6.10
N SER A 41 15.93 9.86 -6.34
CA SER A 41 17.19 9.13 -6.19
C SER A 41 17.35 8.06 -7.26
N ALA A 42 18.57 7.62 -7.50
CA ALA A 42 18.85 6.58 -8.47
C ALA A 42 20.00 5.67 -8.01
N SER A 43 20.08 4.47 -8.58
CA SER A 43 21.18 3.52 -8.35
C SER A 43 22.53 4.10 -8.74
N SER A 44 22.54 4.85 -9.84
CA SER A 44 23.70 5.56 -10.35
C SER A 44 23.27 6.70 -11.28
N GLU A 45 24.16 7.63 -11.51
CA GLU A 45 23.98 8.76 -12.40
C GLU A 45 25.18 8.86 -13.34
N TYR A 46 24.92 9.15 -14.61
CA TYR A 46 26.00 9.29 -15.60
C TYR A 46 26.93 10.47 -15.24
N ASN A 47 26.32 11.59 -14.87
CA ASN A 47 26.96 12.78 -14.31
C ASN A 47 25.87 13.68 -13.68
N SER A 48 26.25 14.79 -13.07
CA SER A 48 25.31 15.74 -12.44
C SER A 48 24.24 16.28 -13.39
N ASP A 49 24.55 16.44 -14.68
CA ASP A 49 23.61 16.96 -15.68
C ASP A 49 22.53 15.94 -16.10
N LEU A 50 22.69 14.69 -15.69
CA LEU A 50 21.81 13.55 -15.97
C LEU A 50 21.43 12.81 -14.66
N GLY A 51 21.38 13.56 -13.56
CA GLY A 51 20.99 13.07 -12.25
C GLY A 51 19.52 12.72 -12.12
N ALA A 52 19.15 12.09 -11.01
CA ALA A 52 17.78 11.65 -10.73
C ALA A 52 16.77 12.82 -10.84
N HIS A 53 17.12 14.00 -10.34
CA HIS A 53 16.31 15.22 -10.41
C HIS A 53 15.95 15.66 -11.84
N ARG A 54 16.74 15.24 -12.85
CA ARG A 54 16.46 15.49 -14.28
C ARG A 54 15.51 14.47 -14.89
N GLY A 55 15.16 13.40 -14.15
CA GLY A 55 14.24 12.36 -14.57
C GLY A 55 12.74 12.75 -14.52
N ARG A 56 12.41 14.00 -14.20
CA ARG A 56 11.02 14.49 -14.17
C ARG A 56 10.41 14.49 -15.57
N LEU A 57 9.13 14.12 -15.68
CA LEU A 57 8.39 14.17 -16.94
C LEU A 57 8.53 15.58 -17.58
N ASN A 58 8.58 15.66 -18.88
CA ASN A 58 8.69 16.89 -19.67
C ASN A 58 9.94 17.76 -19.41
N THR A 59 10.91 17.33 -18.59
CA THR A 59 12.17 18.04 -18.40
C THR A 59 12.88 18.23 -19.75
N LYS A 60 13.35 19.45 -20.02
CA LYS A 60 14.12 19.81 -21.21
C LYS A 60 15.60 20.03 -20.86
N ALA A 61 16.47 19.87 -21.84
CA ALA A 61 17.86 20.29 -21.69
C ALA A 61 17.90 21.84 -21.60
N ASP A 62 18.61 22.32 -20.59
CA ASP A 62 18.78 23.76 -20.27
C ASP A 62 20.15 24.01 -19.62
N SER A 63 20.37 25.19 -19.05
CA SER A 63 21.60 25.55 -18.34
C SER A 63 21.81 24.73 -17.05
N GLY A 64 20.76 24.10 -16.50
CA GLY A 64 20.81 23.24 -15.30
C GLY A 64 21.11 21.77 -15.60
N GLY A 65 21.20 21.36 -16.89
CA GLY A 65 21.54 20.01 -17.28
C GLY A 65 20.77 19.49 -18.50
N ASN A 66 20.86 18.19 -18.71
CA ASN A 66 20.18 17.48 -19.79
C ASN A 66 18.76 17.07 -19.39
N GLY A 67 17.92 16.82 -20.39
CA GLY A 67 16.50 16.53 -20.19
C GLY A 67 16.20 15.06 -19.92
N ALA A 68 16.86 14.42 -18.98
CA ALA A 68 16.53 13.09 -18.45
C ALA A 68 17.46 12.70 -17.30
N TRP A 69 17.07 11.72 -16.49
CA TRP A 69 18.03 10.87 -15.78
C TRP A 69 18.66 9.87 -16.75
N CYS A 70 19.95 9.61 -16.61
CA CYS A 70 20.64 8.50 -17.26
C CYS A 70 21.54 7.78 -16.26
N SER A 71 21.51 6.46 -16.28
CA SER A 71 22.38 5.63 -15.45
C SER A 71 23.86 5.75 -15.86
N LYS A 72 24.76 5.49 -14.93
CA LYS A 72 26.20 5.45 -15.19
C LYS A 72 26.58 4.26 -16.05
N THR A 73 25.99 3.12 -15.81
CA THR A 73 26.18 1.85 -16.53
C THR A 73 24.87 1.38 -17.11
N ASN A 74 24.93 0.61 -18.21
CA ASN A 74 23.76 0.00 -18.82
C ASN A 74 23.72 -1.48 -18.42
N ASP A 75 23.11 -1.76 -17.28
CA ASP A 75 22.96 -3.10 -16.72
C ASP A 75 21.62 -3.25 -16.00
N GLU A 76 21.24 -4.46 -15.63
CA GLU A 76 19.95 -4.80 -14.99
C GLU A 76 19.81 -4.33 -13.55
N TYR A 77 20.87 -3.76 -12.94
CA TYR A 77 20.84 -3.29 -11.54
C TYR A 77 20.48 -1.82 -11.42
N GLN A 78 20.19 -1.16 -12.53
CA GLN A 78 19.85 0.26 -12.53
C GLN A 78 18.41 0.50 -12.14
N TRP A 79 18.18 1.60 -11.42
CA TRP A 79 16.85 2.07 -11.05
C TRP A 79 16.84 3.57 -10.81
N ILE A 80 15.65 4.16 -10.97
CA ILE A 80 15.31 5.50 -10.49
C ILE A 80 14.10 5.41 -9.57
N GLN A 81 14.07 6.26 -8.54
CA GLN A 81 13.08 6.21 -7.47
C GLN A 81 12.61 7.61 -7.11
N VAL A 82 11.35 7.69 -6.71
CA VAL A 82 10.77 8.85 -6.03
C VAL A 82 10.28 8.44 -4.64
N ASP A 83 10.52 9.33 -3.66
CA ASP A 83 9.82 9.37 -2.38
C ASP A 83 8.66 10.38 -2.53
N LEU A 84 7.42 9.92 -2.43
CA LEU A 84 6.22 10.74 -2.52
C LEU A 84 5.97 11.56 -1.22
N GLY A 85 6.87 11.44 -0.24
CA GLY A 85 6.81 12.14 1.05
C GLY A 85 5.76 11.60 2.04
N LYS A 86 4.72 10.98 1.52
CA LYS A 86 3.63 10.32 2.28
C LYS A 86 3.03 9.18 1.47
N LEU A 87 2.17 8.42 2.11
CA LEU A 87 1.50 7.30 1.47
C LEU A 87 0.42 7.78 0.50
N HIS A 88 0.49 7.30 -0.74
CA HIS A 88 -0.49 7.54 -1.79
C HIS A 88 -1.06 6.23 -2.34
N LYS A 89 -2.28 6.27 -2.84
CA LYS A 89 -2.83 5.20 -3.69
C LYS A 89 -2.31 5.45 -5.10
N VAL A 90 -1.31 4.65 -5.51
CA VAL A 90 -0.63 4.77 -6.80
C VAL A 90 -1.29 3.84 -7.81
N HIS A 91 -1.65 4.38 -8.95
CA HIS A 91 -2.36 3.68 -10.03
C HIS A 91 -1.49 3.40 -11.24
N GLY A 92 -0.36 4.09 -11.42
CA GLY A 92 0.48 3.92 -12.58
C GLY A 92 1.63 4.90 -12.67
N VAL A 93 2.29 4.88 -13.81
CA VAL A 93 3.38 5.80 -14.16
C VAL A 93 3.27 6.26 -15.62
N ILE A 94 3.84 7.42 -15.89
CA ILE A 94 4.11 7.90 -17.26
C ILE A 94 5.62 7.89 -17.46
N THR A 95 6.11 7.42 -18.60
CA THR A 95 7.52 7.49 -18.96
C THR A 95 7.74 8.19 -20.28
N GLN A 96 8.87 8.88 -20.41
CA GLN A 96 9.32 9.55 -21.62
C GLN A 96 10.80 9.29 -21.90
N VAL A 97 11.15 9.45 -23.15
CA VAL A 97 12.52 9.41 -23.68
C VAL A 97 13.31 10.65 -23.26
N ARG A 98 14.62 10.56 -23.27
CA ARG A 98 15.51 11.73 -23.12
C ARG A 98 15.22 12.80 -24.17
N ASN A 99 15.06 14.04 -23.75
CA ASN A 99 14.60 15.15 -24.58
C ASN A 99 15.44 15.41 -25.86
N ASN A 100 16.75 15.19 -25.82
CA ASN A 100 17.65 15.63 -26.91
C ASN A 100 18.54 14.52 -27.48
N ARG A 101 18.22 13.25 -27.24
CA ARG A 101 18.97 12.07 -27.71
C ARG A 101 18.04 10.87 -27.92
N LEU A 102 18.46 9.95 -28.78
CA LEU A 102 17.75 8.70 -29.04
C LEU A 102 18.15 7.64 -27.99
N HIS A 103 17.94 7.94 -26.71
CA HIS A 103 18.22 7.06 -25.58
C HIS A 103 16.95 6.88 -24.77
N TRP A 104 16.47 5.64 -24.58
CA TRP A 104 15.27 5.36 -23.81
C TRP A 104 15.20 3.94 -23.28
N VAL A 105 14.37 3.73 -22.29
CA VAL A 105 14.00 2.45 -21.73
C VAL A 105 12.83 1.88 -22.52
N THR A 106 12.97 0.65 -23.05
CA THR A 106 11.95 -0.04 -23.86
C THR A 106 11.06 -0.95 -23.03
N SER A 107 11.53 -1.41 -21.86
CA SER A 107 10.72 -2.13 -20.90
C SER A 107 11.31 -2.01 -19.49
N TYR A 108 10.45 -2.13 -18.49
CA TYR A 108 10.84 -2.00 -17.07
C TYR A 108 9.89 -2.75 -16.14
N ASP A 109 10.40 -3.07 -14.95
CA ASP A 109 9.60 -3.46 -13.80
C ASP A 109 9.40 -2.28 -12.87
N ILE A 110 8.31 -2.31 -12.09
CA ILE A 110 8.03 -1.32 -11.05
C ILE A 110 8.02 -2.01 -9.71
N PHE A 111 8.73 -1.39 -8.76
CA PHE A 111 8.74 -1.77 -7.37
C PHE A 111 8.20 -0.62 -6.53
N TYR A 112 7.54 -0.95 -5.43
CA TYR A 112 6.99 0.02 -4.50
C TYR A 112 7.31 -0.34 -3.06
N SER A 113 7.28 0.65 -2.18
CA SER A 113 7.50 0.46 -0.75
C SER A 113 6.70 1.48 0.06
N VAL A 114 6.24 1.08 1.23
CA VAL A 114 5.62 1.98 2.21
C VAL A 114 6.69 2.72 3.01
N GLY A 115 7.72 2.03 3.48
CA GLY A 115 8.75 2.61 4.37
C GLY A 115 10.15 2.75 3.75
N GLY A 116 10.31 2.59 2.42
CA GLY A 116 11.59 2.78 1.71
C GLY A 116 12.65 1.70 1.91
N ASN A 117 12.39 0.70 2.75
CA ASN A 117 13.37 -0.34 3.07
C ASN A 117 13.10 -1.66 2.34
N LEU A 118 11.85 -2.06 2.24
CA LEU A 118 11.44 -3.29 1.57
C LEU A 118 10.62 -2.93 0.34
N PHE A 119 11.12 -3.33 -0.83
CA PHE A 119 10.46 -3.09 -2.12
C PHE A 119 9.80 -4.36 -2.63
N GLN A 120 8.54 -4.23 -3.05
CA GLN A 120 7.75 -5.30 -3.66
C GLN A 120 7.49 -4.96 -5.13
N PRO A 121 7.58 -5.93 -6.06
CA PRO A 121 7.25 -5.68 -7.46
C PRO A 121 5.72 -5.60 -7.66
N ILE A 122 5.30 -4.81 -8.64
CA ILE A 122 3.94 -4.88 -9.16
C ILE A 122 3.74 -6.25 -9.81
N ARG A 123 2.61 -6.91 -9.52
CA ARG A 123 2.28 -8.24 -10.01
C ARG A 123 0.96 -8.23 -10.77
N ASN A 124 0.83 -9.15 -11.72
CA ASN A 124 -0.42 -9.43 -12.41
C ASN A 124 -1.31 -10.40 -11.60
N SER A 125 -2.48 -10.73 -12.13
CA SER A 125 -3.42 -11.68 -11.54
C SER A 125 -2.84 -13.08 -11.28
N ASP A 126 -1.81 -13.48 -12.04
CA ASP A 126 -1.12 -14.76 -11.91
C ASP A 126 0.08 -14.70 -10.94
N TYR A 127 0.19 -13.62 -10.15
CA TYR A 127 1.29 -13.33 -9.22
C TYR A 127 2.68 -13.22 -9.86
N GLN A 128 2.75 -13.13 -11.19
CA GLN A 128 4.02 -12.87 -11.90
C GLN A 128 4.37 -11.38 -11.84
N VAL A 129 5.66 -11.06 -11.80
CA VAL A 129 6.12 -9.67 -11.91
C VAL A 129 5.64 -9.10 -13.24
N THR A 130 4.98 -7.94 -13.17
CA THR A 130 4.45 -7.27 -14.35
C THR A 130 5.57 -6.53 -15.06
N LYS A 131 5.92 -6.98 -16.26
CA LYS A 131 6.81 -6.26 -17.17
C LYS A 131 6.02 -5.20 -17.93
N PHE A 132 6.38 -3.94 -17.73
CA PHE A 132 5.73 -2.81 -18.38
C PHE A 132 6.43 -2.45 -19.69
N GLN A 133 5.65 -2.10 -20.69
CA GLN A 133 6.16 -1.61 -21.96
C GLN A 133 6.63 -0.16 -21.79
N GLY A 134 7.88 0.12 -22.11
CA GLY A 134 8.45 1.46 -22.11
C GLY A 134 8.28 2.18 -23.44
N ASN A 135 9.14 3.16 -23.69
CA ASN A 135 9.10 4.00 -24.88
C ASN A 135 9.65 3.27 -26.12
N SER A 136 9.09 3.56 -27.30
CA SER A 136 9.53 3.01 -28.59
C SER A 136 10.04 4.08 -29.57
N ASN A 137 9.83 5.36 -29.25
CA ASN A 137 10.25 6.50 -30.07
C ASN A 137 10.50 7.71 -29.19
N GLN A 138 11.05 8.79 -29.77
CA GLN A 138 11.46 9.99 -29.05
C GLN A 138 10.30 10.90 -28.62
N ASP A 139 9.15 10.82 -29.27
CA ASP A 139 8.13 11.87 -29.22
C ASP A 139 6.94 11.52 -28.29
N THR A 140 6.75 10.24 -27.99
CA THR A 140 5.54 9.77 -27.32
C THR A 140 5.81 9.42 -25.86
N ALA A 141 5.05 10.05 -24.95
CA ALA A 141 4.96 9.57 -23.57
C ALA A 141 4.16 8.26 -23.52
N VAL A 142 4.57 7.33 -22.68
CA VAL A 142 3.88 6.04 -22.49
C VAL A 142 3.31 6.01 -21.06
N THR A 143 1.99 5.81 -20.99
CA THR A 143 1.27 5.66 -19.72
C THR A 143 1.02 4.18 -19.44
N ASN A 144 1.42 3.72 -18.28
CA ASN A 144 1.16 2.38 -17.79
C ASN A 144 0.34 2.44 -16.49
N ILE A 145 -0.86 1.88 -16.54
CA ILE A 145 -1.73 1.70 -15.37
C ILE A 145 -1.45 0.32 -14.78
N PHE A 146 -1.35 0.23 -13.47
CA PHE A 146 -1.12 -1.03 -12.76
C PHE A 146 -2.35 -1.92 -12.85
N PRO A 147 -2.18 -3.25 -12.91
CA PRO A 147 -3.31 -4.19 -12.86
C PRO A 147 -4.20 -3.93 -11.63
N ASP A 148 -3.58 -3.74 -10.47
CA ASP A 148 -4.21 -3.30 -9.23
C ASP A 148 -3.45 -2.10 -8.66
N PRO A 149 -4.14 -1.07 -8.14
CA PRO A 149 -3.47 0.05 -7.51
C PRO A 149 -2.79 -0.39 -6.21
N VAL A 150 -1.67 0.24 -5.89
CA VAL A 150 -0.90 -0.05 -4.67
C VAL A 150 -0.81 1.17 -3.76
N TYR A 151 -0.65 0.92 -2.45
CA TYR A 151 -0.33 1.98 -1.50
C TYR A 151 1.18 2.07 -1.35
N ALA A 152 1.75 3.22 -1.68
CA ALA A 152 3.18 3.43 -1.68
C ALA A 152 3.56 4.86 -1.27
N GLN A 153 4.64 5.00 -0.53
CA GLN A 153 5.37 6.23 -0.38
C GLN A 153 6.55 6.27 -1.37
N PHE A 154 7.14 5.12 -1.67
CA PHE A 154 8.27 5.02 -2.59
C PHE A 154 7.88 4.24 -3.83
N VAL A 155 8.18 4.79 -5.00
CA VAL A 155 8.00 4.12 -6.30
C VAL A 155 9.34 4.08 -7.01
N ARG A 156 9.71 2.90 -7.50
CA ARG A 156 11.00 2.64 -8.14
C ARG A 156 10.77 2.00 -9.50
N ILE A 157 11.40 2.54 -10.54
CA ILE A 157 11.39 2.01 -11.91
C ILE A 157 12.73 1.31 -12.15
N HIS A 158 12.68 0.04 -12.51
CA HIS A 158 13.83 -0.81 -12.87
C HIS A 158 13.83 -1.07 -14.37
N PRO A 159 14.69 -0.44 -15.17
CA PRO A 159 14.86 -0.76 -16.58
C PRO A 159 15.27 -2.22 -16.79
N ILE A 160 14.60 -2.91 -17.75
CA ILE A 160 14.95 -4.27 -18.18
C ILE A 160 15.59 -4.24 -19.54
N ASP A 161 14.98 -3.51 -20.49
CA ASP A 161 15.49 -3.35 -21.84
C ASP A 161 15.55 -1.86 -22.22
N TRP A 162 16.45 -1.49 -23.08
CA TRP A 162 16.68 -0.11 -23.48
C TRP A 162 17.22 0.00 -24.90
N HIS A 163 17.07 1.19 -25.50
CA HIS A 163 17.69 1.56 -26.75
C HIS A 163 18.89 2.46 -26.48
N ASP A 164 20.07 2.04 -26.90
CA ASP A 164 21.38 2.68 -26.79
C ASP A 164 21.84 2.88 -25.33
N ARG A 165 21.08 3.62 -24.50
CA ARG A 165 21.42 3.90 -23.11
C ARG A 165 20.16 3.95 -22.23
N ILE A 166 20.31 3.51 -20.98
CA ILE A 166 19.28 3.67 -19.96
C ILE A 166 19.14 5.15 -19.63
N CYS A 167 18.11 5.78 -20.20
CA CYS A 167 17.69 7.14 -19.89
C CYS A 167 16.17 7.20 -19.87
N LEU A 168 15.59 7.92 -18.91
CA LEU A 168 14.16 8.13 -18.86
C LEU A 168 13.77 9.43 -18.11
N ARG A 169 12.55 9.87 -18.35
CA ARG A 169 11.79 10.83 -17.56
C ARG A 169 10.48 10.17 -17.15
N PHE A 170 9.94 10.55 -16.01
CA PHE A 170 8.72 9.91 -15.51
C PHE A 170 7.86 10.83 -14.66
N GLU A 171 6.60 10.44 -14.50
CA GLU A 171 5.64 10.89 -13.50
C GLU A 171 4.97 9.69 -12.86
N VAL A 172 4.50 9.84 -11.63
CA VAL A 172 3.71 8.84 -10.91
C VAL A 172 2.26 9.28 -10.87
N LEU A 173 1.36 8.36 -11.18
CA LEU A 173 -0.07 8.62 -11.23
C LEU A 173 -0.78 7.99 -10.02
N GLY A 174 -1.66 8.74 -9.40
CA GLY A 174 -2.39 8.27 -8.24
C GLY A 174 -3.46 9.22 -7.74
N CYS A 175 -3.96 8.97 -6.54
CA CYS A 175 -4.90 9.85 -5.88
C CYS A 175 -4.15 10.92 -5.10
N SER A 176 -4.36 12.18 -5.46
CA SER A 176 -3.86 13.35 -4.73
C SER A 176 -4.58 13.55 -3.39
N LYS A 177 -5.77 12.95 -3.22
CA LYS A 177 -6.53 13.01 -1.97
C LYS A 177 -5.75 12.31 -0.87
N GLU A 178 -5.57 12.97 0.25
CA GLU A 178 -4.94 12.41 1.43
C GLU A 178 -5.57 11.08 1.83
N LEU A 179 -4.74 10.06 1.95
CA LEU A 179 -5.12 8.87 2.66
C LEU A 179 -5.18 9.25 4.14
N CYS A 180 -6.36 9.18 4.73
CA CYS A 180 -6.50 9.35 6.17
C CYS A 180 -5.99 8.05 6.83
N ILE A 181 -4.71 8.02 7.20
CA ILE A 181 -4.05 6.89 7.86
C ILE A 181 -3.77 7.18 9.33
N ASP A 182 -4.48 8.15 9.91
CA ASP A 182 -4.33 8.48 11.32
C ASP A 182 -4.72 7.27 12.19
N PRO A 183 -3.90 6.96 13.21
CA PRO A 183 -4.23 5.91 14.18
C PRO A 183 -5.59 6.17 14.83
N LEU A 184 -6.41 5.13 14.94
CA LEU A 184 -7.75 5.22 15.53
C LEU A 184 -7.75 5.14 17.07
N GLY A 185 -6.56 5.19 17.72
CA GLY A 185 -6.45 5.33 19.16
C GLY A 185 -6.25 4.03 19.94
N VAL A 186 -5.88 2.93 19.27
CA VAL A 186 -5.56 1.67 19.96
C VAL A 186 -4.23 1.79 20.71
N GLU A 187 -3.21 2.39 20.09
CA GLU A 187 -1.86 2.50 20.69
C GLU A 187 -1.83 3.48 21.88
N ASP A 188 -2.38 4.66 21.71
CA ASP A 188 -2.30 5.76 22.67
C ASP A 188 -3.31 5.67 23.83
N GLY A 189 -4.22 4.67 23.78
CA GLY A 189 -5.24 4.45 24.80
C GLY A 189 -6.50 5.33 24.65
N THR A 190 -6.64 6.08 23.57
CA THR A 190 -7.88 6.81 23.25
C THR A 190 -9.07 5.82 23.17
N ILE A 191 -8.84 4.60 22.64
CA ILE A 191 -9.77 3.49 22.80
C ILE A 191 -9.49 2.83 24.15
N PRO A 192 -10.44 2.81 25.11
CA PRO A 192 -10.22 2.28 26.44
C PRO A 192 -10.05 0.76 26.46
N ASP A 193 -9.50 0.23 27.56
CA ASP A 193 -9.17 -1.19 27.69
C ASP A 193 -10.39 -2.11 27.56
N GLU A 194 -11.56 -1.66 28.00
CA GLU A 194 -12.83 -2.40 27.94
C GLU A 194 -13.32 -2.62 26.50
N GLN A 195 -12.83 -1.83 25.56
CA GLN A 195 -13.14 -1.97 24.13
C GLN A 195 -12.20 -2.95 23.39
N LEU A 196 -11.18 -3.49 24.08
CA LEU A 196 -10.35 -4.56 23.56
C LEU A 196 -10.77 -5.88 24.19
N SER A 197 -10.99 -6.89 23.37
CA SER A 197 -11.38 -8.23 23.80
C SER A 197 -10.66 -9.31 22.99
N ALA A 198 -10.64 -10.53 23.52
CA ALA A 198 -10.01 -11.65 22.84
C ALA A 198 -10.76 -12.96 23.11
N SER A 199 -10.58 -13.95 22.26
CA SER A 199 -11.15 -15.29 22.40
C SER A 199 -10.69 -15.97 23.69
N SER A 200 -9.42 -15.78 24.05
CA SER A 200 -8.81 -16.30 25.26
C SER A 200 -7.57 -15.48 25.62
N GLU A 201 -7.13 -15.62 26.88
CA GLU A 201 -5.98 -14.91 27.42
C GLU A 201 -5.14 -15.89 28.24
N TYR A 202 -3.84 -15.96 27.97
CA TYR A 202 -2.92 -16.91 28.63
C TYR A 202 -2.78 -16.64 30.12
N SER A 203 -2.67 -15.36 30.50
CA SER A 203 -2.49 -14.93 31.88
C SER A 203 -2.84 -13.44 32.05
N SER A 204 -2.92 -12.95 33.28
CA SER A 204 -3.13 -11.54 33.58
C SER A 204 -2.08 -10.59 32.98
N ASN A 205 -0.93 -11.11 32.59
CA ASN A 205 0.12 -10.32 31.92
C ASN A 205 -0.05 -10.28 30.38
N CYS A 206 -0.96 -11.07 29.81
CA CYS A 206 -1.19 -11.24 28.37
C CYS A 206 -2.65 -10.93 27.97
N LEU A 207 -3.30 -9.99 28.63
CA LEU A 207 -4.69 -9.61 28.39
C LEU A 207 -4.84 -8.90 27.02
N ALA A 208 -6.06 -8.81 26.49
CA ALA A 208 -6.34 -8.20 25.19
C ALA A 208 -5.78 -6.78 25.09
N HIS A 209 -5.96 -5.95 26.11
CA HIS A 209 -5.45 -4.57 26.14
C HIS A 209 -3.90 -4.48 26.17
N ARG A 210 -3.19 -5.58 26.45
CA ARG A 210 -1.72 -5.67 26.29
C ARG A 210 -1.29 -5.86 24.83
N GLY A 211 -2.23 -6.07 23.91
CA GLY A 211 -2.01 -6.14 22.47
C GLY A 211 -1.86 -4.78 21.79
N ARG A 212 -1.80 -3.67 22.52
CA ARG A 212 -1.51 -2.32 21.97
C ARG A 212 -0.08 -2.26 21.43
N LEU A 213 0.12 -1.53 20.34
CA LEU A 213 1.46 -1.30 19.80
C LEU A 213 2.38 -0.68 20.87
N ASN A 214 3.67 -1.01 20.79
CA ASN A 214 4.73 -0.45 21.62
C ASN A 214 4.51 -0.58 23.15
N THR A 215 3.58 -1.42 23.60
CA THR A 215 3.36 -1.63 25.04
C THR A 215 4.52 -2.39 25.67
N GLU A 216 4.98 -1.93 26.82
CA GLU A 216 6.00 -2.60 27.65
C GLU A 216 5.37 -3.27 28.88
N ALA A 217 4.11 -2.97 29.15
CA ALA A 217 3.40 -3.46 30.32
C ALA A 217 3.04 -4.94 30.22
N GLY A 218 3.19 -5.68 31.28
CA GLY A 218 2.91 -7.12 31.34
C GLY A 218 3.85 -7.92 30.44
N ALA A 219 3.29 -8.69 29.53
CA ALA A 219 4.05 -9.49 28.56
C ALA A 219 4.45 -8.69 27.31
N GLY A 220 4.03 -7.44 27.17
CA GLY A 220 4.26 -6.63 25.98
C GLY A 220 3.49 -7.11 24.75
N ALA A 221 2.42 -7.89 24.94
CA ALA A 221 1.54 -8.39 23.89
C ALA A 221 0.31 -9.08 24.49
N TRP A 222 -0.74 -9.20 23.71
CA TRP A 222 -1.75 -10.24 23.95
C TRP A 222 -1.19 -11.59 23.57
N CYS A 223 -1.52 -12.63 24.39
CA CYS A 223 -1.19 -14.02 24.10
C CYS A 223 -2.43 -14.88 24.33
N SER A 224 -2.81 -15.66 23.35
CA SER A 224 -3.90 -16.62 23.47
C SER A 224 -3.56 -17.74 24.46
N LYS A 225 -4.58 -18.35 25.07
CA LYS A 225 -4.43 -19.47 25.98
C LYS A 225 -3.99 -20.75 25.26
N THR A 226 -4.44 -20.92 24.03
CA THR A 226 -4.14 -22.04 23.14
C THR A 226 -3.65 -21.53 21.79
N SER A 227 -2.82 -22.32 21.11
CA SER A 227 -2.35 -22.03 19.76
C SER A 227 -3.18 -22.85 18.78
N ASP A 228 -4.38 -22.38 18.47
CA ASP A 228 -5.29 -22.98 17.50
C ASP A 228 -5.94 -21.93 16.60
N GLN A 229 -6.59 -22.35 15.53
CA GLN A 229 -7.20 -21.47 14.53
C GLN A 229 -8.44 -20.69 15.02
N TYR A 230 -8.90 -20.89 16.23
CA TYR A 230 -10.10 -20.25 16.78
C TYR A 230 -9.76 -19.02 17.64
N GLN A 231 -8.49 -18.68 17.74
CA GLN A 231 -8.05 -17.52 18.51
C GLN A 231 -8.25 -16.23 17.74
N TRP A 232 -8.59 -15.17 18.48
CA TRP A 232 -8.74 -13.84 17.92
C TRP A 232 -8.54 -12.75 18.98
N ILE A 233 -8.12 -11.58 18.51
CA ILE A 233 -8.18 -10.31 19.26
C ILE A 233 -9.04 -9.32 18.48
N GLN A 234 -9.80 -8.51 19.19
CA GLN A 234 -10.78 -7.59 18.64
C GLN A 234 -10.70 -6.23 19.30
N VAL A 235 -10.97 -5.19 18.52
CA VAL A 235 -11.23 -3.84 18.99
C VAL A 235 -12.64 -3.40 18.62
N ASP A 236 -13.34 -2.78 19.58
CA ASP A 236 -14.54 -1.99 19.36
C ASP A 236 -14.10 -0.52 19.22
N LEU A 237 -14.32 0.09 18.07
CA LEU A 237 -13.98 1.47 17.78
C LEU A 237 -14.99 2.47 18.38
N GLY A 238 -16.06 1.98 19.04
CA GLY A 238 -17.10 2.77 19.69
C GLY A 238 -18.11 3.40 18.76
N LYS A 239 -17.77 3.56 17.48
CA LYS A 239 -18.65 4.07 16.42
C LYS A 239 -18.12 3.60 15.06
N LEU A 240 -18.91 3.84 14.01
CA LEU A 240 -18.45 3.57 12.64
C LEU A 240 -17.26 4.43 12.26
N HIS A 241 -16.18 3.78 11.86
CA HIS A 241 -14.98 4.40 11.31
C HIS A 241 -14.67 3.85 9.93
N LYS A 242 -14.07 4.68 9.09
CA LYS A 242 -13.43 4.22 7.86
C LYS A 242 -12.09 3.57 8.24
N VAL A 243 -12.03 2.25 8.20
CA VAL A 243 -10.83 1.48 8.50
C VAL A 243 -10.08 1.21 7.20
N GLN A 244 -8.83 1.64 7.12
CA GLN A 244 -8.00 1.52 5.93
C GLN A 244 -6.91 0.46 6.06
N GLY A 245 -6.64 0.00 7.27
CA GLY A 245 -5.62 -1.01 7.50
C GLY A 245 -5.43 -1.30 8.98
N VAL A 246 -4.50 -2.20 9.25
CA VAL A 246 -4.04 -2.54 10.60
C VAL A 246 -2.52 -2.55 10.65
N ILE A 247 -1.98 -2.17 11.79
CA ILE A 247 -0.57 -2.29 12.11
C ILE A 247 -0.46 -3.36 13.18
N THR A 248 0.43 -4.33 12.99
CA THR A 248 0.68 -5.41 13.94
C THR A 248 2.15 -5.47 14.33
N GLN A 249 2.43 -5.91 15.54
CA GLN A 249 3.77 -6.02 16.11
C GLN A 249 3.92 -7.34 16.86
N GLY A 250 5.07 -7.97 16.74
CA GLY A 250 5.43 -9.11 17.58
C GLY A 250 5.69 -8.70 19.02
N ARG A 251 5.74 -9.68 19.92
CA ARG A 251 6.00 -9.46 21.34
C ARG A 251 7.35 -8.77 21.57
N ASN A 252 7.36 -7.70 22.36
CA ASN A 252 8.51 -6.80 22.51
C ASN A 252 9.49 -7.17 23.65
N ASN A 253 9.19 -8.14 24.51
CA ASN A 253 10.05 -8.45 25.65
C ASN A 253 10.68 -9.85 25.56
N GLN A 254 11.96 -9.96 25.82
CA GLN A 254 12.79 -11.16 26.04
C GLN A 254 12.38 -12.51 25.37
N ARG A 255 11.20 -12.61 24.77
CA ARG A 255 10.68 -13.77 24.04
C ARG A 255 10.27 -13.34 22.64
N LEU A 256 10.94 -13.84 21.65
CA LEU A 256 10.62 -13.62 20.24
C LEU A 256 9.41 -14.48 19.87
N GLN A 257 8.21 -13.94 20.06
CA GLN A 257 6.94 -14.58 19.74
C GLN A 257 6.09 -13.62 18.90
N TRP A 258 5.58 -14.11 17.80
CA TRP A 258 4.74 -13.37 16.87
C TRP A 258 3.79 -14.29 16.11
N VAL A 259 2.77 -13.70 15.54
CA VAL A 259 1.85 -14.35 14.59
C VAL A 259 2.45 -14.23 13.20
N THR A 260 2.54 -15.30 12.43
CA THR A 260 3.16 -15.34 11.10
C THR A 260 2.19 -15.03 9.98
N SER A 261 0.91 -15.29 10.18
CA SER A 261 -0.16 -14.95 9.26
C SER A 261 -1.48 -14.75 9.99
N TYR A 262 -2.35 -13.93 9.47
CA TYR A 262 -3.66 -13.66 10.05
C TYR A 262 -4.68 -13.20 9.01
N GLU A 263 -5.94 -13.34 9.35
CA GLU A 263 -7.08 -12.81 8.61
C GLU A 263 -7.73 -11.69 9.41
N ILE A 264 -8.30 -10.72 8.69
CA ILE A 264 -9.05 -9.62 9.30
C ILE A 264 -10.54 -9.82 9.04
N PHE A 265 -11.30 -9.69 10.11
CA PHE A 265 -12.75 -9.67 10.08
C PHE A 265 -13.26 -8.34 10.62
N TYR A 266 -14.43 -7.92 10.16
CA TYR A 266 -15.07 -6.67 10.55
C TYR A 266 -16.57 -6.86 10.77
N SER A 267 -17.15 -5.97 11.57
CA SER A 267 -18.57 -6.01 11.91
C SER A 267 -19.10 -4.62 12.28
N VAL A 268 -20.34 -4.32 11.93
CA VAL A 268 -21.06 -3.12 12.34
C VAL A 268 -21.54 -3.23 13.78
N ASP A 269 -22.03 -4.40 14.18
CA ASP A 269 -22.80 -4.62 15.42
C ASP A 269 -22.11 -5.55 16.44
N GLY A 270 -20.93 -6.08 16.09
CA GLY A 270 -20.17 -7.02 16.93
C GLY A 270 -20.72 -8.44 16.96
N ASN A 271 -21.79 -8.75 16.21
CA ASN A 271 -22.41 -10.08 16.18
C ASN A 271 -22.02 -10.87 14.94
N LEU A 272 -22.19 -10.29 13.75
CA LEU A 272 -21.84 -10.93 12.50
C LEU A 272 -20.53 -10.36 11.98
N PHE A 273 -19.49 -11.19 11.90
CA PHE A 273 -18.20 -10.83 11.38
C PHE A 273 -17.99 -11.33 9.95
N LEU A 274 -17.59 -10.44 9.05
CA LEU A 274 -17.28 -10.73 7.66
C LEU A 274 -15.76 -10.61 7.44
N PRO A 275 -15.14 -11.55 6.71
CA PRO A 275 -13.72 -11.45 6.39
C PRO A 275 -13.45 -10.36 5.37
N THR A 276 -12.29 -9.68 5.48
CA THR A 276 -11.79 -8.85 4.40
C THR A 276 -11.47 -9.73 3.19
N ARG A 277 -11.87 -9.27 2.01
CA ARG A 277 -11.69 -10.02 0.75
C ARG A 277 -10.89 -9.18 -0.23
N LYS A 278 -10.10 -9.85 -1.05
CA LYS A 278 -9.53 -9.25 -2.25
C LYS A 278 -10.61 -9.11 -3.33
N SER A 279 -10.32 -8.32 -4.35
CA SER A 279 -11.20 -8.13 -5.53
C SER A 279 -11.63 -9.44 -6.20
N ASP A 280 -10.87 -10.53 -6.03
CA ASP A 280 -11.16 -11.88 -6.54
C ASP A 280 -11.99 -12.76 -5.58
N TYR A 281 -12.59 -12.17 -4.53
CA TYR A 281 -13.36 -12.84 -3.48
C TYR A 281 -12.57 -13.80 -2.57
N GLN A 282 -11.24 -13.85 -2.69
CA GLN A 282 -10.41 -14.63 -1.76
C GLN A 282 -10.25 -13.88 -0.45
N VAL A 283 -10.28 -14.61 0.67
CA VAL A 283 -9.98 -14.05 2.00
C VAL A 283 -8.53 -13.56 2.02
N THR A 284 -8.34 -12.33 2.49
CA THR A 284 -7.01 -11.72 2.54
C THR A 284 -6.21 -12.33 3.68
N ASN A 285 -5.33 -13.27 3.35
CA ASN A 285 -4.35 -13.79 4.30
C ASN A 285 -3.11 -12.91 4.27
N LEU A 286 -2.83 -12.22 5.37
CA LEU A 286 -1.72 -11.28 5.51
C LEU A 286 -0.52 -12.02 6.13
N LYS A 287 0.60 -12.11 5.39
CA LYS A 287 1.80 -12.85 5.80
C LYS A 287 2.91 -11.92 6.25
N PHE A 288 3.62 -12.32 7.28
CA PHE A 288 4.83 -11.66 7.76
C PHE A 288 6.04 -11.96 6.89
N THR A 289 6.85 -10.95 6.59
CA THR A 289 8.20 -11.10 6.05
C THR A 289 9.22 -10.64 7.11
N PHE A 290 10.17 -11.50 7.44
CA PHE A 290 11.14 -11.29 8.52
C PHE A 290 12.09 -10.11 8.32
N ARG A 291 12.41 -9.40 9.42
CA ARG A 291 13.72 -8.80 9.67
C ARG A 291 14.17 -9.01 11.11
N LEU A 292 15.39 -9.51 11.26
CA LEU A 292 16.16 -9.48 12.49
C LEU A 292 16.64 -8.04 12.70
N CYS A 293 16.24 -7.44 13.79
CA CYS A 293 16.67 -6.24 14.51
C CYS A 293 15.54 -5.23 14.74
N ASP A 294 15.24 -5.00 16.02
CA ASP A 294 14.50 -3.89 16.58
C ASP A 294 13.09 -3.58 16.03
N LYS A 295 12.07 -4.21 16.62
CA LYS A 295 10.62 -3.98 16.42
C LYS A 295 10.11 -4.40 15.03
N ILE A 296 9.48 -5.57 14.96
CA ILE A 296 8.72 -6.02 13.78
C ILE A 296 7.40 -5.27 13.78
N LEU A 297 7.31 -4.22 12.98
CA LEU A 297 6.09 -3.49 12.70
C LEU A 297 5.63 -3.87 11.30
N LEU A 298 4.36 -4.26 11.15
CA LEU A 298 3.74 -4.54 9.86
C LEU A 298 2.54 -3.65 9.65
N GLU A 299 2.60 -2.86 8.60
CA GLU A 299 1.48 -2.08 8.11
C GLU A 299 0.79 -2.84 6.99
N ASN A 300 -0.48 -3.18 7.22
CA ASN A 300 -1.33 -3.82 6.22
C ASN A 300 -2.45 -2.86 5.86
N ILE A 301 -2.36 -2.27 4.67
CA ILE A 301 -3.36 -1.37 4.14
C ILE A 301 -4.27 -2.17 3.20
N PHE A 302 -5.58 -2.02 3.40
CA PHE A 302 -6.58 -2.72 2.61
C PHE A 302 -6.71 -2.08 1.23
N SER A 303 -6.84 -2.90 0.20
CA SER A 303 -7.13 -2.45 -1.16
C SER A 303 -8.44 -1.65 -1.23
N GLU A 304 -9.41 -2.04 -0.40
CA GLU A 304 -10.68 -1.33 -0.23
C GLU A 304 -10.93 -1.08 1.26
N PRO A 305 -11.00 0.19 1.71
CA PRO A 305 -11.35 0.51 3.08
C PRO A 305 -12.82 0.19 3.36
N PHE A 306 -13.12 -0.21 4.58
CA PHE A 306 -14.48 -0.50 5.03
C PHE A 306 -14.92 0.44 6.16
N PHE A 307 -16.24 0.59 6.34
CA PHE A 307 -16.83 1.42 7.39
C PHE A 307 -17.46 0.52 8.44
N GLU A 308 -16.76 0.31 9.56
CA GLU A 308 -17.16 -0.63 10.58
C GLU A 308 -16.84 -0.13 12.00
N GLN A 309 -17.51 -0.70 12.99
CA GLN A 309 -17.25 -0.40 14.39
C GLN A 309 -16.31 -1.44 15.03
N PHE A 310 -16.39 -2.70 14.63
CA PHE A 310 -15.58 -3.79 15.20
C PHE A 310 -14.59 -4.31 14.17
N VAL A 311 -13.34 -4.44 14.61
CA VAL A 311 -12.26 -5.08 13.82
C VAL A 311 -11.67 -6.23 14.63
N ARG A 312 -11.60 -7.40 14.01
CA ARG A 312 -11.10 -8.63 14.64
C ARG A 312 -9.96 -9.23 13.81
N ILE A 313 -8.90 -9.61 14.47
CA ILE A 313 -7.72 -10.28 13.88
C ILE A 313 -7.73 -11.73 14.31
N HIS A 314 -7.72 -12.64 13.35
CA HIS A 314 -7.64 -14.08 13.54
C HIS A 314 -6.26 -14.58 13.08
N PRO A 315 -5.37 -15.00 13.99
CA PRO A 315 -4.16 -15.71 13.61
C PRO A 315 -4.48 -16.96 12.79
N SER A 316 -3.73 -17.17 11.70
CA SER A 316 -3.90 -18.34 10.82
C SER A 316 -2.80 -19.37 11.03
N ASP A 317 -1.58 -18.92 11.46
CA ASP A 317 -0.40 -19.76 11.78
C ASP A 317 0.37 -19.19 12.96
#